data_5bfffbbd8070e05d42cc354f25046f31
#
_entry.id   5bfffbbd8070e05d42cc354f25046f31
#
_cell.length_a   1.000
_cell.length_b   1.000
_cell.length_c   1.000
_cell.angle_alpha   90.00
_cell.angle_beta   90.00
_cell.angle_gamma   90.00
#
_symmetry.space_group_name_H-M   'P 1'
#
loop_
_entity.id
_entity.type
_entity.pdbx_description
1 polymer ?
#
loop_
_entity_poly.entity_id
_entity_poly.type
_entity_poly.pdbx_seq_one_letter_code
_entity_poly.pdbx_strand_id
1 'polypeptide(L)'
;MAKKKKKKPNFTFKNTKRVQYEVLFKKPNTKYYENADGYCHDPKEKDPKIYVNPYLTKQSELNTIIHEMAHAFFWDKPEKDIFAYANAVSRMLYNHQNWRKLETDNYERTKKSPQNKSKTRSDNG
;
A
#
# COMPACT_ATOMS: atom_id res chain seq x y z
N MET A 1 2.04 15.18 -23.89
CA MET A 1 1.95 15.14 -23.67
C MET A 1 1.95 14.99 -22.90
N ALA A 2 1.79 15.22 -22.88
CA ALA A 2 1.66 15.09 -22.20
C ALA A 2 1.66 14.70 -21.54
N LYS A 3 1.54 14.81 -21.68
CA LYS A 3 1.54 14.50 -21.01
C LYS A 3 1.78 13.65 -20.41
N LYS A 4 2.36 13.31 -20.83
CA LYS A 4 2.58 12.48 -20.13
C LYS A 4 2.98 12.79 -18.89
N LYS A 5 2.30 12.77 -18.15
CA LYS A 5 2.65 13.28 -16.94
C LYS A 5 3.30 12.29 -16.09
N LYS A 6 4.20 12.71 -15.24
CA LYS A 6 4.81 11.88 -14.29
C LYS A 6 3.81 11.34 -13.34
N LYS A 7 3.91 10.08 -12.99
CA LYS A 7 3.04 9.51 -12.03
C LYS A 7 3.37 10.02 -10.65
N LYS A 8 2.39 10.58 -9.97
CA LYS A 8 2.60 11.06 -8.62
C LYS A 8 2.53 9.93 -7.63
N PRO A 9 3.25 10.05 -6.51
CA PRO A 9 3.14 9.04 -5.48
C PRO A 9 1.75 9.05 -4.89
N ASN A 10 1.27 7.88 -4.50
CA ASN A 10 -0.01 7.80 -3.82
C ASN A 10 0.06 8.45 -2.46
N PHE A 11 1.18 8.30 -1.80
CA PHE A 11 1.42 8.98 -0.54
C PHE A 11 2.90 8.89 -0.23
N THR A 12 3.32 9.67 0.75
CA THR A 12 4.69 9.66 1.23
C THR A 12 4.67 9.45 2.73
N PHE A 13 5.78 9.00 3.26
CA PHE A 13 5.93 8.90 4.71
C PHE A 13 7.42 8.98 5.04
N LYS A 14 7.71 9.18 6.30
CA LYS A 14 9.11 9.20 6.77
C LYS A 14 9.32 8.08 7.75
N ASN A 15 10.48 7.41 7.63
CA ASN A 15 10.79 6.36 8.59
C ASN A 15 11.34 6.99 9.88
N THR A 16 11.80 6.14 10.80
CA THR A 16 12.28 6.62 12.09
C THR A 16 13.42 7.60 11.96
N LYS A 17 14.26 7.42 10.95
CA LYS A 17 15.40 8.30 10.73
C LYS A 17 15.07 9.49 9.84
N ARG A 18 13.78 9.70 9.60
CA ARG A 18 13.27 10.84 8.84
C ARG A 18 13.63 10.77 7.35
N VAL A 19 13.88 9.58 6.86
CA VAL A 19 14.07 9.37 5.43
C VAL A 19 12.69 9.30 4.78
N GLN A 20 12.46 10.15 3.78
CA GLN A 20 11.17 10.19 3.14
C GLN A 20 11.09 9.19 1.99
N TYR A 21 10.03 8.41 2.01
CA TYR A 21 9.73 7.45 0.95
C TYR A 21 8.54 7.91 0.16
N GLU A 22 8.56 7.61 -1.12
CA GLU A 22 7.40 7.80 -2.00
C GLU A 22 6.82 6.43 -2.29
N VAL A 23 5.52 6.29 -2.13
CA VAL A 23 4.85 5.02 -2.39
C VAL A 23 4.09 5.14 -3.70
N LEU A 24 4.42 4.28 -4.64
CA LEU A 24 3.87 4.33 -5.99
C LEU A 24 3.17 3.01 -6.30
N PHE A 25 1.97 3.11 -6.84
CA PHE A 25 1.24 1.92 -7.26
C PHE A 25 1.55 1.67 -8.73
N LYS A 26 2.69 1.04 -8.93
CA LYS A 26 3.10 0.62 -10.25
C LYS A 26 4.16 -0.45 -10.06
N LYS A 27 4.33 -1.27 -11.07
CA LYS A 27 5.34 -2.32 -10.97
C LYS A 27 6.73 -1.71 -11.12
N PRO A 28 7.70 -2.25 -10.38
CA PRO A 28 9.07 -1.79 -10.58
C PRO A 28 9.50 -2.06 -12.02
N ASN A 29 10.22 -1.14 -12.59
CA ASN A 29 10.59 -1.25 -13.99
C ASN A 29 11.92 -1.99 -14.13
N THR A 30 11.90 -3.27 -13.80
CA THR A 30 13.11 -4.07 -13.92
C THR A 30 12.70 -5.54 -13.99
N LYS A 31 13.43 -6.29 -14.80
CA LYS A 31 13.11 -7.69 -14.97
C LYS A 31 13.28 -8.49 -13.67
N TYR A 32 14.08 -7.98 -12.75
CA TYR A 32 14.27 -8.70 -11.49
C TYR A 32 13.03 -8.69 -10.63
N TYR A 33 12.13 -7.75 -10.86
CA TYR A 33 10.97 -7.59 -9.99
C TYR A 33 9.66 -7.73 -10.74
N GLU A 34 9.71 -8.27 -11.93
CA GLU A 34 8.48 -8.29 -12.74
C GLU A 34 7.36 -9.06 -12.10
N ASN A 35 7.69 -10.05 -11.28
CA ASN A 35 6.66 -10.85 -10.63
C ASN A 35 6.46 -10.52 -9.14
N ALA A 36 7.11 -9.48 -8.68
CA ALA A 36 7.02 -9.11 -7.28
C ALA A 36 5.72 -8.36 -7.01
N ASP A 37 5.13 -8.59 -5.85
CA ASP A 37 3.97 -7.82 -5.43
C ASP A 37 4.38 -6.42 -5.01
N GLY A 38 5.57 -6.27 -4.46
CA GLY A 38 6.06 -4.97 -4.06
C GLY A 38 7.56 -4.98 -3.91
N TYR A 39 8.11 -3.80 -3.72
CA TYR A 39 9.54 -3.65 -3.57
C TYR A 39 9.85 -2.36 -2.81
N CYS A 40 10.82 -2.43 -1.92
CA CYS A 40 11.21 -1.30 -1.09
C CYS A 40 12.69 -1.01 -1.30
N HIS A 41 12.99 0.25 -1.62
CA HIS A 41 14.38 0.68 -1.77
C HIS A 41 15.08 0.74 -0.42
N ASP A 42 16.39 0.52 -0.44
CA ASP A 42 17.23 0.74 0.72
C ASP A 42 17.09 2.20 1.17
N PRO A 43 16.88 2.45 2.46
CA PRO A 43 16.73 3.84 2.91
C PRO A 43 17.96 4.71 2.66
N LYS A 44 19.08 4.11 2.35
CA LYS A 44 20.28 4.89 2.01
C LYS A 44 20.26 5.40 0.58
N GLU A 45 19.36 4.91 -0.24
CA GLU A 45 19.31 5.38 -1.62
C GLU A 45 18.76 6.77 -1.67
N LYS A 46 19.14 7.48 -2.73
CA LYS A 46 18.59 8.80 -2.95
C LYS A 46 17.15 8.65 -3.40
N ASP A 47 16.26 9.42 -2.80
CA ASP A 47 14.84 9.39 -3.16
C ASP A 47 14.27 7.97 -3.14
N PRO A 48 14.35 7.30 -1.99
CA PRO A 48 13.89 5.91 -1.95
C PRO A 48 12.39 5.81 -2.16
N LYS A 49 11.99 4.72 -2.80
CA LYS A 49 10.60 4.50 -3.16
C LYS A 49 10.15 3.12 -2.74
N ILE A 50 8.86 3.00 -2.59
CA ILE A 50 8.21 1.71 -2.45
C ILE A 50 7.29 1.55 -3.65
N TYR A 51 7.36 0.40 -4.27
CA TYR A 51 6.48 0.05 -5.39
C TYR A 51 5.49 -1.00 -4.93
N VAL A 52 4.24 -0.84 -5.31
CA VAL A 52 3.19 -1.80 -5.00
C VAL A 52 2.51 -2.14 -6.31
N ASN A 53 2.39 -3.42 -6.60
CA ASN A 53 1.73 -3.89 -7.81
C ASN A 53 0.28 -3.40 -7.79
N PRO A 54 -0.16 -2.67 -8.82
CA PRO A 54 -1.50 -2.09 -8.82
C PRO A 54 -2.62 -3.08 -9.11
N TYR A 55 -2.29 -4.32 -9.42
CA TYR A 55 -3.29 -5.31 -9.82
C TYR A 55 -3.56 -6.36 -8.76
N LEU A 56 -3.19 -6.10 -7.52
CA LEU A 56 -3.42 -7.04 -6.44
C LEU A 56 -4.85 -6.97 -5.93
N THR A 57 -5.30 -8.05 -5.31
CA THR A 57 -6.55 -7.97 -4.56
C THR A 57 -6.37 -6.98 -3.42
N LYS A 58 -7.50 -6.54 -2.86
CA LYS A 58 -7.42 -5.57 -1.78
C LYS A 58 -6.68 -6.10 -0.56
N GLN A 59 -6.86 -7.37 -0.25
CA GLN A 59 -6.15 -7.95 0.88
C GLN A 59 -4.66 -8.06 0.59
N SER A 60 -4.30 -8.49 -0.60
CA SER A 60 -2.89 -8.58 -0.98
C SER A 60 -2.24 -7.22 -1.04
N GLU A 61 -2.98 -6.22 -1.50
CA GLU A 61 -2.46 -4.86 -1.54
C GLU A 61 -2.16 -4.37 -0.13
N LEU A 62 -3.07 -4.58 0.79
CA LEU A 62 -2.86 -4.17 2.18
C LEU A 62 -1.64 -4.86 2.77
N ASN A 63 -1.54 -6.17 2.57
CA ASN A 63 -0.40 -6.93 3.06
C ASN A 63 0.91 -6.39 2.48
N THR A 64 0.91 -6.13 1.18
CA THR A 64 2.11 -5.67 0.50
C THR A 64 2.54 -4.29 0.99
N ILE A 65 1.58 -3.39 1.19
CA ILE A 65 1.91 -2.06 1.70
C ILE A 65 2.56 -2.18 3.08
N ILE A 66 1.97 -2.98 3.96
CA ILE A 66 2.51 -3.14 5.30
C ILE A 66 3.89 -3.77 5.24
N HIS A 67 4.04 -4.78 4.38
CA HIS A 67 5.31 -5.49 4.24
C HIS A 67 6.43 -4.53 3.82
N GLU A 68 6.17 -3.74 2.78
CA GLU A 68 7.22 -2.86 2.27
C GLU A 68 7.48 -1.69 3.21
N MET A 69 6.44 -1.18 3.87
CA MET A 69 6.67 -0.14 4.87
C MET A 69 7.48 -0.67 6.05
N ALA A 70 7.24 -1.93 6.43
CA ALA A 70 8.03 -2.51 7.51
C ALA A 70 9.50 -2.60 7.12
N HIS A 71 9.79 -2.91 5.85
CA HIS A 71 11.18 -2.89 5.39
C HIS A 71 11.77 -1.48 5.49
N ALA A 72 11.00 -0.47 5.20
CA ALA A 72 11.51 0.91 5.26
C ALA A 72 11.86 1.32 6.69
N PHE A 73 11.13 0.82 7.66
CA PHE A 73 11.39 1.15 9.06
C PHE A 73 12.42 0.23 9.70
N PHE A 74 12.43 -1.03 9.28
CA PHE A 74 13.25 -2.05 9.93
C PHE A 74 14.11 -2.76 8.89
N TRP A 75 14.87 -1.98 8.16
CA TRP A 75 15.62 -2.49 7.01
C TRP A 75 16.51 -3.69 7.33
N ASP A 76 17.07 -3.70 8.55
CA ASP A 76 17.99 -4.75 8.92
C ASP A 76 17.33 -6.02 9.45
N LYS A 77 16.02 -6.04 9.56
CA LYS A 77 15.34 -7.23 10.03
C LYS A 77 15.25 -8.28 8.92
N PRO A 78 15.37 -9.55 9.28
CA PRO A 78 15.27 -10.58 8.24
C PRO A 78 13.89 -10.64 7.62
N GLU A 79 13.87 -11.10 6.40
CA GLU A 79 12.63 -11.17 5.62
C GLU A 79 11.55 -11.95 6.36
N LYS A 80 11.91 -13.03 7.03
CA LYS A 80 10.89 -13.83 7.71
C LYS A 80 10.17 -13.05 8.79
N ASP A 81 10.87 -12.15 9.49
CA ASP A 81 10.24 -11.35 10.52
C ASP A 81 9.30 -10.32 9.90
N ILE A 82 9.73 -9.71 8.81
CA ILE A 82 8.89 -8.74 8.09
C ILE A 82 7.64 -9.44 7.55
N PHE A 83 7.83 -10.62 6.97
CA PHE A 83 6.73 -11.37 6.41
C PHE A 83 5.70 -11.73 7.49
N ALA A 84 6.18 -12.21 8.64
CA ALA A 84 5.27 -12.59 9.73
C ALA A 84 4.52 -11.38 10.26
N TYR A 85 5.24 -10.26 10.41
CA TYR A 85 4.63 -9.04 10.89
C TYR A 85 3.54 -8.55 9.94
N ALA A 86 3.86 -8.49 8.66
CA ALA A 86 2.90 -7.99 7.69
C ALA A 86 1.67 -8.87 7.62
N ASN A 87 1.87 -10.19 7.67
CA ASN A 87 0.74 -11.10 7.66
C ASN A 87 -0.15 -10.91 8.88
N ALA A 88 0.45 -10.75 10.04
CA ALA A 88 -0.34 -10.60 11.26
C ALA A 88 -1.11 -9.28 11.25
N VAL A 89 -0.46 -8.20 10.86
CA VAL A 89 -1.12 -6.90 10.87
C VAL A 89 -2.20 -6.81 9.79
N SER A 90 -1.89 -7.30 8.58
CA SER A 90 -2.89 -7.22 7.52
C SER A 90 -4.10 -8.09 7.83
N ARG A 91 -3.86 -9.25 8.44
CA ARG A 91 -4.97 -10.12 8.82
C ARG A 91 -5.82 -9.47 9.89
N MET A 92 -5.18 -8.83 10.85
CA MET A 92 -5.92 -8.14 11.89
C MET A 92 -6.78 -7.03 11.29
N LEU A 93 -6.21 -6.24 10.42
CA LEU A 93 -6.96 -5.14 9.82
C LEU A 93 -8.05 -5.63 8.87
N TYR A 94 -7.68 -6.53 7.98
CA TYR A 94 -8.62 -6.92 6.92
C TYR A 94 -9.68 -7.90 7.43
N ASN A 95 -9.25 -8.94 8.17
CA ASN A 95 -10.17 -10.00 8.55
C ASN A 95 -10.85 -9.76 9.88
N HIS A 96 -10.10 -9.26 10.86
CA HIS A 96 -10.67 -9.14 12.20
C HIS A 96 -11.35 -7.81 12.43
N GLN A 97 -10.86 -6.74 11.83
CA GLN A 97 -11.43 -5.42 12.00
C GLN A 97 -12.19 -4.93 10.79
N ASN A 98 -12.14 -5.70 9.71
CA ASN A 98 -12.91 -5.38 8.49
C ASN A 98 -12.56 -4.04 7.86
N TRP A 99 -11.30 -3.63 7.99
CA TRP A 99 -10.86 -2.42 7.33
C TRP A 99 -10.80 -2.64 5.82
N ARG A 100 -11.30 -1.69 5.07
CA ARG A 100 -11.31 -1.79 3.62
C ARG A 100 -10.85 -0.48 3.02
N LYS A 101 -10.12 -0.59 1.93
CA LYS A 101 -9.71 0.58 1.19
C LYS A 101 -10.93 1.17 0.51
N LEU A 102 -11.06 2.48 0.63
CA LEU A 102 -12.13 3.19 -0.05
C LEU A 102 -11.73 3.38 -1.50
N GLU A 103 -12.57 2.93 -2.43
CA GLU A 103 -12.27 3.07 -3.84
C GLU A 103 -12.64 4.46 -4.32
N THR A 104 -11.70 5.12 -4.96
CA THR A 104 -11.90 6.49 -5.39
C THR A 104 -13.13 6.65 -6.28
N ASP A 105 -13.24 5.78 -7.27
CA ASP A 105 -14.37 5.87 -8.19
C ASP A 105 -15.68 5.62 -7.47
N ASN A 106 -15.71 4.62 -6.61
CA ASN A 106 -16.90 4.31 -5.85
C ASN A 106 -17.23 5.42 -4.88
N TYR A 107 -16.20 6.00 -4.31
CA TYR A 107 -16.40 7.10 -3.39
C TYR A 107 -17.06 8.28 -4.09
N GLU A 108 -16.63 8.59 -5.29
CA GLU A 108 -17.22 9.69 -6.03
C GLU A 108 -18.68 9.44 -6.33
N ARG A 109 -18.99 8.22 -6.72
CA ARG A 109 -20.38 7.88 -7.00
C ARG A 109 -21.24 7.93 -5.74
N THR A 110 -20.66 7.50 -4.64
CA THR A 110 -21.38 7.52 -3.37
C THR A 110 -21.68 8.94 -2.93
N LYS A 111 -20.79 9.84 -3.18
CA LYS A 111 -21.02 11.22 -2.83
C LYS A 111 -22.23 11.77 -3.56
N LYS A 112 -22.43 11.29 -4.75
CA LYS A 112 -23.59 11.76 -5.50
C LYS A 112 -24.87 11.11 -5.06
N SER A 113 -24.82 9.84 -4.66
CA SER A 113 -26.00 9.18 -4.16
C SER A 113 -25.78 8.92 -2.69
N PRO A 114 -26.51 9.57 -1.98
CA PRO A 114 -26.39 9.45 -0.53
C PRO A 114 -26.60 8.05 -0.05
N GLN A 115 -26.30 7.42 0.44
CA GLN A 115 -26.25 6.36 1.06
C GLN A 115 -26.19 5.54 1.74
N ASN A 116 -26.23 5.15 1.29
CA ASN A 116 -26.15 4.30 1.79
C ASN A 116 -25.72 3.63 2.56
N LYS A 117 -25.70 3.54 2.47
CA LYS A 117 -25.32 2.92 3.09
C LYS A 117 -25.05 2.54 4.09
N SER A 118 -25.40 2.62 4.15
CA SER A 118 -25.19 2.18 5.08
C SER A 118 -25.14 1.44 5.72
N LYS A 119 -25.37 1.14 5.42
CA LYS A 119 -25.31 0.46 5.99
C LYS A 119 -24.98 -0.11 6.65
N THR A 120 -25.07 -0.33 6.41
CA THR A 120 -24.62 -0.73 7.06
C THR A 120 -24.48 -1.23 7.74
N ARG A 121 -24.49 -1.43 7.75
CA ARG A 121 -24.14 -1.76 8.43
C ARG A 121 -23.98 -1.87 9.21
N SER A 122 -24.14 -2.02 9.02
CA SER A 122 -23.88 -2.04 9.70
C SER A 122 -23.84 -2.26 10.16
N ASP A 123 -23.99 -2.60 9.73
CA ASP A 123 -23.72 -2.69 10.19
C ASP A 123 -23.50 -2.81 10.53
N ASN A 124 -23.65 -3.11 10.31
CA ASN A 124 -23.24 -3.07 10.64
C ASN A 124 -22.93 -2.89 10.78
N GLY A 125 -23.21 -3.06 10.45
CA GLY A 125 -22.79 -2.74 10.36
C GLY A 125 -22.72 -2.60 10.53
#